data_b477fe37ccdcdf69745c90baad35d8c3
#
_entry.id   b477fe37ccdcdf69745c90baad35d8c3
#
_cell.length_a   1.000
_cell.length_b   1.000
_cell.length_c   1.000
_cell.angle_alpha   90.00
_cell.angle_beta   90.00
_cell.angle_gamma   90.00
#
_symmetry.space_group_name_H-M   'P 1'
#
loop_
_entity.id
_entity.type
_entity.pdbx_description
1 polymer ?
#
loop_
_entity_poly.entity_id
_entity_poly.type
_entity_poly.pdbx_seq_one_letter_code
_entity_poly.pdbx_strand_id
1 'polypeptide(L)'
;YEMQRSLVGSEMCIRDRLTMLYAVIQRFDSLREIETSMTAEVRKLHHVGIDTVPKRSTLSDANARRSEKFFEEVYRDLYDANRDILSSDSRRNGSEEWIKRLRIIDSTTVSLFSNAIFKGVGRHPKTGRKKGGVKVHAVIHANEGVPCDVQFTSAATNDSFMLAPSHYKRDEIAAMDRAYINYAKFEELTDRGVVYVTKMKKNLNYEVLVDCMHQNPQGLMEYREQVVVFRKGEINHIARIITYVDIKKGKQPKLISLLTNDFDMALETIVAIYRRRWQIESLFKQIKQNFPLRYFYGESANAIKIQIWVTLIANLLLSVLQSTLKRRWSFSGLATIVRIVLMYYLNLEKFLNRPDADLNIMLAEASESPPL
;
A
#
# COMPACT_ATOMS: atom_id res chain seq x y z
N TYR A 1 24.65 35.42 -5.00
CA TYR A 1 24.02 34.97 -6.27
C TYR A 1 23.75 33.47 -6.27
N GLU A 2 24.63 32.62 -5.73
CA GLU A 2 24.40 31.16 -5.56
C GLU A 2 23.37 30.84 -4.48
N MET A 3 23.36 31.60 -3.39
CA MET A 3 22.40 31.42 -2.31
C MET A 3 20.96 31.78 -2.75
N GLN A 4 20.77 32.78 -3.59
CA GLN A 4 19.46 33.11 -4.18
C GLN A 4 19.00 32.04 -5.19
N ARG A 5 19.91 31.46 -5.99
CA ARG A 5 19.58 30.33 -6.87
C ARG A 5 19.18 29.09 -6.11
N SER A 6 19.78 28.81 -4.96
CA SER A 6 19.42 27.69 -4.08
C SER A 6 18.02 27.89 -3.45
N LEU A 7 17.71 29.09 -2.95
CA LEU A 7 16.41 29.43 -2.37
C LEU A 7 15.28 29.40 -3.41
N VAL A 8 15.48 30.02 -4.57
CA VAL A 8 14.50 30.00 -5.67
C VAL A 8 14.31 28.57 -6.21
N GLY A 9 15.38 27.77 -6.25
CA GLY A 9 15.30 26.35 -6.60
C GLY A 9 14.48 25.53 -5.59
N SER A 10 14.58 25.84 -4.29
CA SER A 10 13.83 25.15 -3.22
C SER A 10 12.35 25.52 -3.22
N GLU A 11 12.01 26.80 -3.40
CA GLU A 11 10.61 27.27 -3.47
C GLU A 11 9.87 26.76 -4.71
N MET A 12 10.51 26.80 -5.89
CA MET A 12 9.96 26.16 -7.09
C MET A 12 9.74 24.65 -6.90
N CYS A 13 10.64 24.00 -6.15
CA CYS A 13 10.50 22.60 -5.81
C CYS A 13 9.29 22.32 -4.93
N ILE A 14 9.02 23.10 -3.91
CA ILE A 14 7.90 22.94 -2.99
C ILE A 14 6.57 23.14 -3.74
N ARG A 15 6.46 24.19 -4.54
CA ARG A 15 5.27 24.50 -5.32
C ARG A 15 4.86 23.35 -6.25
N ASP A 16 5.81 22.79 -7.00
CA ASP A 16 5.49 21.71 -7.94
C ASP A 16 5.05 20.43 -7.21
N ARG A 17 5.57 20.19 -6.01
CA ARG A 17 5.20 19.05 -5.16
C ARG A 17 3.79 19.18 -4.62
N LEU A 18 3.47 20.36 -4.08
CA LEU A 18 2.10 20.68 -3.62
C LEU A 18 1.11 20.59 -4.79
N THR A 19 1.50 21.07 -5.97
CA THR A 19 0.71 20.94 -7.19
C THR A 19 0.44 19.48 -7.56
N MET A 20 1.46 18.62 -7.50
CA MET A 20 1.30 17.18 -7.77
C MET A 20 0.43 16.49 -6.72
N LEU A 21 0.59 16.83 -5.44
CA LEU A 21 -0.27 16.31 -4.37
C LEU A 21 -1.72 16.75 -4.55
N TYR A 22 -1.94 18.03 -4.83
CA TYR A 22 -3.26 18.58 -5.19
C TYR A 22 -3.88 17.81 -6.35
N ALA A 23 -3.13 17.61 -7.43
CA ALA A 23 -3.57 16.92 -8.63
C ALA A 23 -4.02 15.48 -8.34
N VAL A 24 -3.25 14.74 -7.55
CA VAL A 24 -3.54 13.35 -7.18
C VAL A 24 -4.77 13.27 -6.27
N ILE A 25 -4.91 14.18 -5.29
CA ILE A 25 -6.08 14.23 -4.40
C ILE A 25 -7.34 14.59 -5.20
N GLN A 26 -7.26 15.56 -6.11
CA GLN A 26 -8.36 15.98 -6.98
C GLN A 26 -8.69 14.96 -8.09
N ARG A 27 -7.80 14.01 -8.35
CA ARG A 27 -7.94 12.95 -9.36
C ARG A 27 -7.96 13.48 -10.78
N PHE A 28 -7.17 14.49 -11.09
CA PHE A 28 -7.05 14.98 -12.47
C PHE A 28 -6.37 13.92 -13.34
N ASP A 29 -6.79 13.85 -14.60
CA ASP A 29 -6.27 12.89 -15.57
C ASP A 29 -5.16 13.48 -16.46
N SER A 30 -4.96 14.81 -16.43
CA SER A 30 -3.96 15.48 -17.27
C SER A 30 -3.35 16.74 -16.63
N LEU A 31 -2.14 17.10 -17.08
CA LEU A 31 -1.48 18.36 -16.68
C LEU A 31 -2.30 19.60 -17.10
N ARG A 32 -3.11 19.50 -18.15
CA ARG A 32 -3.99 20.60 -18.59
C ARG A 32 -5.10 20.84 -17.59
N GLU A 33 -5.73 19.79 -17.09
CA GLU A 33 -6.76 19.91 -16.05
C GLU A 33 -6.20 20.51 -14.76
N ILE A 34 -4.97 20.16 -14.39
CA ILE A 34 -4.28 20.75 -13.22
C ILE A 34 -4.16 22.26 -13.40
N GLU A 35 -3.57 22.71 -14.52
CA GLU A 35 -3.39 24.14 -14.82
C GLU A 35 -4.74 24.89 -14.84
N THR A 36 -5.75 24.32 -15.50
CA THR A 36 -7.10 24.93 -15.59
C THR A 36 -7.75 25.03 -14.21
N SER A 37 -7.71 23.97 -13.42
CA SER A 37 -8.30 23.95 -12.07
C SER A 37 -7.60 24.93 -11.14
N MET A 38 -6.26 24.98 -11.15
CA MET A 38 -5.51 25.95 -10.34
C MET A 38 -5.77 27.39 -10.78
N THR A 39 -5.96 27.63 -12.08
CA THR A 39 -6.34 28.96 -12.58
C THR A 39 -7.71 29.39 -12.05
N ALA A 40 -8.68 28.47 -12.01
CA ALA A 40 -10.01 28.74 -11.44
C ALA A 40 -9.95 29.05 -9.93
N GLU A 41 -9.03 28.40 -9.20
CA GLU A 41 -8.88 28.52 -7.74
C GLU A 41 -7.74 29.47 -7.33
N VAL A 42 -7.24 30.30 -8.24
CA VAL A 42 -6.04 31.16 -8.02
C VAL A 42 -6.11 31.97 -6.72
N ARG A 43 -7.29 32.48 -6.35
CA ARG A 43 -7.51 33.26 -5.13
C ARG A 43 -7.27 32.46 -3.84
N LYS A 44 -7.38 31.12 -3.92
CA LYS A 44 -7.25 30.22 -2.78
C LYS A 44 -5.86 29.53 -2.71
N LEU A 45 -5.06 29.65 -3.77
CA LEU A 45 -3.76 28.97 -3.84
C LEU A 45 -2.76 29.48 -2.80
N HIS A 46 -2.83 30.78 -2.46
CA HIS A 46 -1.90 31.40 -1.52
C HIS A 46 -1.92 30.71 -0.14
N HIS A 47 -3.09 30.28 0.37
CA HIS A 47 -3.17 29.63 1.68
C HIS A 47 -2.56 28.22 1.72
N VAL A 48 -2.32 27.60 0.55
CA VAL A 48 -1.59 26.33 0.43
C VAL A 48 -0.13 26.54 0.00
N GLY A 49 0.37 27.77 0.06
CA GLY A 49 1.77 28.11 -0.27
C GLY A 49 2.06 28.14 -1.77
N ILE A 50 1.07 28.42 -2.62
CA ILE A 50 1.21 28.49 -4.07
C ILE A 50 0.84 29.91 -4.53
N ASP A 51 1.85 30.73 -4.81
CA ASP A 51 1.64 32.14 -5.21
C ASP A 51 1.37 32.32 -6.71
N THR A 52 1.79 31.36 -7.53
CA THR A 52 1.60 31.41 -8.98
C THR A 52 1.19 30.05 -9.54
N VAL A 53 0.23 30.06 -10.47
CA VAL A 53 -0.19 28.84 -11.16
C VAL A 53 0.96 28.33 -12.05
N PRO A 54 1.45 27.10 -11.83
CA PRO A 54 2.50 26.52 -12.66
C PRO A 54 1.94 26.18 -14.05
N LYS A 55 2.66 26.57 -15.10
CA LYS A 55 2.31 26.22 -16.47
C LYS A 55 2.48 24.71 -16.71
N ARG A 56 1.66 24.13 -17.59
CA ARG A 56 1.76 22.74 -18.01
C ARG A 56 3.18 22.33 -18.44
N SER A 57 3.87 23.18 -19.20
CA SER A 57 5.26 22.94 -19.65
C SER A 57 6.21 22.82 -18.45
N THR A 58 6.09 23.72 -17.46
CA THR A 58 6.91 23.69 -16.24
C THR A 58 6.68 22.39 -15.45
N LEU A 59 5.43 21.95 -15.30
CA LEU A 59 5.11 20.70 -14.61
C LEU A 59 5.64 19.48 -15.38
N SER A 60 5.53 19.50 -16.70
CA SER A 60 6.08 18.42 -17.55
C SER A 60 7.60 18.31 -17.42
N ASP A 61 8.29 19.44 -17.50
CA ASP A 61 9.75 19.51 -17.33
C ASP A 61 10.18 19.08 -15.92
N ALA A 62 9.45 19.49 -14.90
CA ALA A 62 9.70 19.08 -13.51
C ALA A 62 9.59 17.57 -13.35
N ASN A 63 8.53 16.96 -13.87
CA ASN A 63 8.34 15.51 -13.84
C ASN A 63 9.39 14.72 -14.63
N ALA A 64 9.92 15.31 -15.71
CA ALA A 64 10.95 14.67 -16.51
C ALA A 64 12.34 14.72 -15.86
N ARG A 65 12.69 15.83 -15.23
CA ARG A 65 14.06 16.13 -14.79
C ARG A 65 14.33 15.89 -13.30
N ARG A 66 13.30 15.98 -12.44
CA ARG A 66 13.48 15.82 -10.98
C ARG A 66 13.51 14.34 -10.61
N SER A 67 14.39 14.00 -9.66
CA SER A 67 14.53 12.62 -9.21
C SER A 67 13.31 12.16 -8.44
N GLU A 68 12.80 10.96 -8.74
CA GLU A 68 11.75 10.28 -7.98
C GLU A 68 12.17 9.98 -6.54
N LYS A 69 13.49 9.85 -6.28
CA LYS A 69 14.05 9.58 -4.95
C LYS A 69 13.66 10.64 -3.92
N PHE A 70 13.51 11.88 -4.36
CA PHE A 70 13.04 12.93 -3.46
C PHE A 70 11.65 12.64 -2.89
N PHE A 71 10.70 12.18 -3.73
CA PHE A 71 9.36 11.83 -3.26
C PHE A 71 9.36 10.57 -2.40
N GLU A 72 10.29 9.65 -2.64
CA GLU A 72 10.57 8.52 -1.77
C GLU A 72 11.03 8.99 -0.39
N GLU A 73 11.98 9.92 -0.31
CA GLU A 73 12.48 10.50 0.95
C GLU A 73 11.35 11.22 1.70
N VAL A 74 10.57 12.07 1.03
CA VAL A 74 9.39 12.72 1.64
C VAL A 74 8.39 11.69 2.18
N TYR A 75 8.15 10.61 1.45
CA TYR A 75 7.27 9.55 1.93
C TYR A 75 7.82 8.90 3.21
N ARG A 76 9.10 8.58 3.24
CA ARG A 76 9.76 7.96 4.39
C ARG A 76 9.73 8.86 5.61
N ASP A 77 10.08 10.14 5.45
CA ASP A 77 10.05 11.14 6.54
C ASP A 77 8.63 11.28 7.12
N LEU A 78 7.60 11.39 6.26
CA LEU A 78 6.22 11.45 6.68
C LEU A 78 5.76 10.17 7.35
N TYR A 79 6.17 8.99 6.87
CA TYR A 79 5.87 7.71 7.48
C TYR A 79 6.49 7.61 8.88
N ASP A 80 7.77 7.91 9.02
CA ASP A 80 8.49 7.83 10.28
C ASP A 80 7.92 8.80 11.32
N ALA A 81 7.58 10.04 10.91
CA ALA A 81 6.98 11.05 11.76
C ALA A 81 5.55 10.69 12.25
N ASN A 82 4.82 9.84 11.53
CA ASN A 82 3.43 9.51 11.86
C ASN A 82 3.20 8.04 12.23
N ARG A 83 4.25 7.27 12.34
CA ARG A 83 4.19 5.84 12.59
C ARG A 83 3.44 5.49 13.88
N ASP A 84 3.67 6.24 14.95
CA ASP A 84 3.02 6.03 16.25
C ASP A 84 1.51 6.27 16.17
N ILE A 85 1.07 7.28 15.42
CA ILE A 85 -0.35 7.56 15.17
C ILE A 85 -1.00 6.39 14.43
N LEU A 86 -0.34 5.87 13.40
CA LEU A 86 -0.84 4.75 12.61
C LEU A 86 -0.90 3.45 13.43
N SER A 87 0.14 3.17 14.22
CA SER A 87 0.25 1.95 15.03
C SER A 87 -0.66 1.95 16.25
N SER A 88 -1.06 3.12 16.77
CA SER A 88 -1.99 3.25 17.89
C SER A 88 -3.47 3.15 17.49
N ASP A 89 -3.78 3.11 16.19
CA ASP A 89 -5.16 3.03 15.71
C ASP A 89 -5.83 1.70 16.09
N SER A 90 -6.69 1.74 17.10
CA SER A 90 -7.42 0.57 17.62
C SER A 90 -8.28 -0.14 16.57
N ARG A 91 -8.61 0.52 15.46
CA ARG A 91 -9.36 -0.08 14.33
C ARG A 91 -8.52 -1.10 13.57
N ARG A 92 -7.18 -0.99 13.65
CA ARG A 92 -6.21 -1.88 12.97
C ARG A 92 -5.57 -2.86 13.94
N ASN A 93 -5.46 -2.49 15.21
CA ASN A 93 -4.87 -3.30 16.25
C ASN A 93 -5.86 -4.34 16.75
N GLY A 94 -5.54 -5.63 16.56
CA GLY A 94 -6.09 -6.68 17.38
C GLY A 94 -5.38 -6.72 18.74
N SER A 95 -5.97 -7.41 19.71
CA SER A 95 -5.34 -7.62 21.04
C SER A 95 -4.11 -8.52 21.00
N GLU A 96 -3.80 -9.13 19.87
CA GLU A 96 -2.78 -10.17 19.72
C GLU A 96 -1.42 -9.57 19.41
N GLU A 97 -0.41 -9.93 20.19
CA GLU A 97 0.94 -9.37 20.12
C GLU A 97 1.65 -9.64 18.77
N TRP A 98 1.38 -10.79 18.13
CA TRP A 98 1.97 -11.14 16.84
C TRP A 98 1.64 -10.13 15.73
N ILE A 99 0.52 -9.36 15.85
CA ILE A 99 0.13 -8.34 14.85
C ILE A 99 1.18 -7.24 14.74
N LYS A 100 1.80 -6.86 15.86
CA LYS A 100 2.86 -5.83 15.88
C LYS A 100 4.14 -6.28 15.18
N ARG A 101 4.38 -7.60 15.18
CA ARG A 101 5.55 -8.22 14.53
C ARG A 101 5.30 -8.62 13.09
N LEU A 102 4.04 -8.55 12.64
CA LEU A 102 3.64 -9.02 11.32
C LEU A 102 3.93 -7.99 10.23
N ARG A 103 4.74 -8.39 9.27
CA ARG A 103 4.98 -7.68 8.01
C ARG A 103 4.39 -8.47 6.85
N ILE A 104 3.64 -7.80 6.00
CA ILE A 104 2.97 -8.41 4.85
C ILE A 104 3.62 -7.87 3.59
N ILE A 105 4.10 -8.76 2.73
CA ILE A 105 4.65 -8.41 1.41
C ILE A 105 3.73 -8.89 0.30
N ASP A 106 3.48 -8.01 -0.66
CA ASP A 106 2.78 -8.34 -1.91
C ASP A 106 3.15 -7.33 -3.00
N SER A 107 2.72 -7.59 -4.21
CA SER A 107 2.92 -6.72 -5.35
C SER A 107 1.63 -6.40 -6.08
N THR A 108 1.58 -5.22 -6.68
CA THR A 108 0.48 -4.84 -7.55
C THR A 108 1.02 -4.29 -8.86
N THR A 109 0.35 -4.62 -9.97
CA THR A 109 0.69 -4.08 -11.29
C THR A 109 -0.12 -2.85 -11.58
N VAL A 110 0.57 -1.78 -11.95
CA VAL A 110 0.01 -0.56 -12.52
C VAL A 110 0.18 -0.65 -14.04
N SER A 111 -0.94 -0.74 -14.77
CA SER A 111 -0.93 -0.90 -16.22
C SER A 111 -0.66 0.43 -16.92
N LEU A 112 0.21 0.43 -17.92
CA LEU A 112 0.55 1.58 -18.75
C LEU A 112 -0.09 1.44 -20.13
N PHE A 113 -0.49 2.57 -20.72
CA PHE A 113 -1.07 2.57 -22.07
C PHE A 113 -0.01 2.43 -23.16
N SER A 114 1.22 2.85 -22.90
CA SER A 114 2.35 2.84 -23.83
C SER A 114 3.32 1.69 -23.54
N ASN A 115 3.77 1.01 -24.60
CA ASN A 115 4.75 -0.09 -24.51
C ASN A 115 6.20 0.42 -24.39
N ALA A 116 6.44 1.73 -24.51
CA ALA A 116 7.77 2.30 -24.72
C ALA A 116 8.58 2.55 -23.43
N ILE A 117 7.94 2.57 -22.28
CA ILE A 117 8.50 3.23 -21.07
C ILE A 117 9.33 2.32 -20.18
N PHE A 118 9.04 1.01 -20.15
CA PHE A 118 9.81 0.05 -19.36
C PHE A 118 10.31 -1.11 -20.23
N LYS A 119 11.63 -1.26 -20.36
CA LYS A 119 12.22 -2.48 -20.92
C LYS A 119 11.83 -3.67 -20.05
N GLY A 120 11.07 -4.62 -20.58
CA GLY A 120 10.61 -5.78 -19.82
C GLY A 120 9.08 -5.85 -19.72
N VAL A 121 8.45 -5.70 -20.87
CA VAL A 121 7.00 -5.77 -21.03
C VAL A 121 6.51 -7.19 -20.75
N GLY A 122 5.79 -7.36 -19.64
CA GLY A 122 5.07 -8.59 -19.34
C GLY A 122 3.96 -8.84 -20.36
N ARG A 123 3.75 -10.09 -20.74
CA ARG A 123 2.57 -10.48 -21.51
C ARG A 123 1.36 -10.55 -20.59
N HIS A 124 0.23 -10.05 -21.04
CA HIS A 124 -1.02 -10.23 -20.31
C HIS A 124 -1.36 -11.73 -20.23
N PRO A 125 -1.58 -12.31 -19.03
CA PRO A 125 -1.71 -13.77 -18.87
C PRO A 125 -2.83 -14.39 -19.70
N LYS A 126 -3.93 -13.64 -19.96
CA LYS A 126 -5.09 -14.15 -20.70
C LYS A 126 -5.08 -13.81 -22.19
N THR A 127 -4.44 -12.74 -22.63
CA THR A 127 -4.53 -12.26 -24.03
C THR A 127 -3.22 -12.36 -24.80
N GLY A 128 -2.11 -12.71 -24.14
CA GLY A 128 -0.78 -12.79 -24.74
C GLY A 128 -0.22 -11.46 -25.27
N ARG A 129 -1.00 -10.37 -25.24
CA ARG A 129 -0.58 -9.05 -25.75
C ARG A 129 0.48 -8.45 -24.85
N LYS A 130 1.50 -7.87 -25.44
CA LYS A 130 2.52 -7.09 -24.73
C LYS A 130 1.84 -5.84 -24.18
N LYS A 131 1.79 -5.70 -22.86
CA LYS A 131 1.27 -4.52 -22.18
C LYS A 131 2.34 -3.99 -21.24
N GLY A 132 2.72 -2.73 -21.40
CA GLY A 132 3.62 -2.06 -20.46
C GLY A 132 3.02 -2.04 -19.05
N GLY A 133 3.84 -2.22 -18.05
CA GLY A 133 3.39 -2.16 -16.66
C GLY A 133 4.56 -1.96 -15.71
N VAL A 134 4.29 -1.22 -14.64
CA VAL A 134 5.16 -1.12 -13.47
C VAL A 134 4.59 -2.01 -12.39
N LYS A 135 5.41 -2.88 -11.84
CA LYS A 135 5.06 -3.64 -10.65
C LYS A 135 5.56 -2.88 -9.42
N VAL A 136 4.66 -2.61 -8.51
CA VAL A 136 4.93 -1.98 -7.23
C VAL A 136 4.92 -3.08 -6.19
N HIS A 137 6.08 -3.37 -5.62
CA HIS A 137 6.23 -4.27 -4.49
C HIS A 137 6.16 -3.44 -3.22
N ALA A 138 5.32 -3.84 -2.29
CA ALA A 138 5.16 -3.14 -1.03
C ALA A 138 5.23 -4.10 0.15
N VAL A 139 5.80 -3.62 1.24
CA VAL A 139 5.75 -4.26 2.56
C VAL A 139 4.96 -3.34 3.47
N ILE A 140 4.02 -3.89 4.24
CA ILE A 140 3.28 -3.15 5.25
C ILE A 140 3.48 -3.79 6.63
N HIS A 141 3.52 -3.00 7.69
CA HIS A 141 3.26 -3.50 9.03
C HIS A 141 1.74 -3.67 9.23
N ALA A 142 1.32 -4.82 9.74
CA ALA A 142 -0.10 -5.15 9.85
C ALA A 142 -0.88 -4.20 10.78
N ASN A 143 -0.22 -3.64 11.80
CA ASN A 143 -0.78 -2.66 12.72
C ASN A 143 -0.85 -1.23 12.15
N GLU A 144 -0.04 -0.90 11.13
CA GLU A 144 0.03 0.45 10.55
C GLU A 144 -0.81 0.56 9.28
N GLY A 145 -0.84 -0.49 8.45
CA GLY A 145 -1.70 -0.61 7.27
C GLY A 145 -1.33 0.29 6.09
N VAL A 146 -0.14 0.89 6.12
CA VAL A 146 0.46 1.66 5.03
C VAL A 146 1.82 1.07 4.65
N PRO A 147 2.34 1.29 3.43
CA PRO A 147 3.64 0.77 3.04
C PRO A 147 4.78 1.31 3.90
N CYS A 148 5.62 0.42 4.44
CA CYS A 148 6.88 0.77 5.10
C CYS A 148 8.10 0.57 4.19
N ASP A 149 7.96 -0.22 3.12
CA ASP A 149 8.97 -0.40 2.08
C ASP A 149 8.28 -0.52 0.72
N VAL A 150 8.82 0.13 -0.31
CA VAL A 150 8.27 0.14 -1.66
C VAL A 150 9.39 0.04 -2.69
N GLN A 151 9.23 -0.86 -3.64
CA GLN A 151 10.17 -1.05 -4.73
C GLN A 151 9.45 -1.16 -6.07
N PHE A 152 10.07 -0.64 -7.13
CA PHE A 152 9.51 -0.66 -8.48
C PHE A 152 10.30 -1.60 -9.40
N THR A 153 9.57 -2.46 -10.10
CA THR A 153 10.15 -3.33 -11.12
C THR A 153 9.29 -3.34 -12.38
N SER A 154 9.80 -3.96 -13.45
CA SER A 154 8.96 -4.25 -14.61
C SER A 154 7.87 -5.26 -14.23
N ALA A 155 6.71 -5.20 -14.90
CA ALA A 155 5.61 -6.14 -14.66
C ALA A 155 6.00 -7.61 -14.90
N ALA A 156 7.09 -7.87 -15.63
CA ALA A 156 7.60 -9.21 -15.91
C ALA A 156 8.48 -9.80 -14.78
N THR A 157 8.92 -8.98 -13.81
CA THR A 157 9.79 -9.43 -12.73
C THR A 157 9.06 -10.42 -11.82
N ASN A 158 9.72 -11.55 -11.51
CA ASN A 158 9.17 -12.53 -10.59
C ASN A 158 9.20 -12.00 -9.15
N ASP A 159 8.10 -12.14 -8.43
CA ASP A 159 7.95 -11.64 -7.05
C ASP A 159 8.96 -12.26 -6.08
N SER A 160 9.38 -13.51 -6.29
CA SER A 160 10.35 -14.18 -5.43
C SER A 160 11.73 -13.50 -5.37
N PHE A 161 12.11 -12.71 -6.37
CA PHE A 161 13.33 -11.91 -6.34
C PHE A 161 13.25 -10.73 -5.38
N MET A 162 12.04 -10.26 -5.09
CA MET A 162 11.81 -9.05 -4.30
C MET A 162 11.70 -9.32 -2.78
N LEU A 163 11.67 -10.58 -2.37
CA LEU A 163 11.81 -10.91 -0.96
C LEU A 163 13.26 -10.62 -0.54
N ALA A 164 13.45 -9.66 0.36
CA ALA A 164 14.74 -9.24 0.88
C ALA A 164 14.84 -9.57 2.38
N PRO A 165 15.39 -10.75 2.75
CA PRO A 165 15.49 -11.17 4.15
C PRO A 165 16.24 -10.16 5.04
N SER A 166 17.22 -9.44 4.48
CA SER A 166 18.00 -8.41 5.18
C SER A 166 17.15 -7.23 5.72
N HIS A 167 15.96 -7.02 5.14
CA HIS A 167 15.05 -5.94 5.59
C HIS A 167 14.18 -6.35 6.78
N TYR A 168 14.25 -7.62 7.21
CA TYR A 168 13.51 -8.12 8.37
C TYR A 168 14.39 -8.18 9.60
N LYS A 169 13.81 -7.85 10.75
CA LYS A 169 14.44 -7.97 12.06
C LYS A 169 14.11 -9.32 12.69
N ARG A 170 14.96 -9.76 13.61
CA ARG A 170 14.68 -10.93 14.43
C ARG A 170 13.30 -10.81 15.09
N ASP A 171 12.61 -11.94 15.22
CA ASP A 171 11.27 -12.09 15.80
C ASP A 171 10.13 -11.45 14.96
N GLU A 172 10.41 -10.84 13.81
CA GLU A 172 9.37 -10.43 12.88
C GLU A 172 8.75 -11.63 12.16
N ILE A 173 7.51 -11.46 11.73
CA ILE A 173 6.75 -12.45 10.96
C ILE A 173 6.52 -11.92 9.56
N ALA A 174 6.92 -12.68 8.55
CA ALA A 174 6.75 -12.33 7.13
C ALA A 174 5.58 -13.14 6.53
N ALA A 175 4.44 -12.49 6.26
CA ALA A 175 3.35 -13.13 5.53
C ALA A 175 3.38 -12.73 4.05
N MET A 176 3.28 -13.71 3.16
CA MET A 176 3.40 -13.51 1.72
C MET A 176 2.56 -14.46 0.89
N ASP A 177 2.33 -14.13 -0.38
CA ASP A 177 1.72 -15.06 -1.32
C ASP A 177 2.73 -16.14 -1.76
N ARG A 178 2.22 -17.26 -2.23
CA ARG A 178 3.01 -18.39 -2.76
C ARG A 178 3.94 -18.01 -3.92
N ALA A 179 3.72 -16.88 -4.58
CA ALA A 179 4.61 -16.36 -5.63
C ALA A 179 6.02 -16.06 -5.10
N TYR A 180 6.15 -15.74 -3.81
CA TYR A 180 7.40 -15.41 -3.14
C TYR A 180 8.23 -16.62 -2.69
N ILE A 181 7.74 -17.87 -2.85
CA ILE A 181 8.45 -19.08 -2.42
C ILE A 181 9.82 -19.17 -3.11
N ASN A 182 10.87 -19.10 -2.27
CA ASN A 182 12.26 -19.26 -2.63
C ASN A 182 13.00 -19.83 -1.41
N TYR A 183 13.47 -21.08 -1.53
CA TYR A 183 14.03 -21.81 -0.39
C TYR A 183 15.31 -21.19 0.17
N ALA A 184 16.19 -20.63 -0.68
CA ALA A 184 17.40 -19.95 -0.23
C ALA A 184 17.07 -18.74 0.65
N LYS A 185 16.07 -17.95 0.23
CA LYS A 185 15.62 -16.79 1.00
C LYS A 185 14.85 -17.19 2.27
N PHE A 186 14.17 -18.33 2.24
CA PHE A 186 13.49 -18.87 3.41
C PHE A 186 14.49 -19.39 4.45
N GLU A 187 15.59 -19.99 4.01
CA GLU A 187 16.69 -20.36 4.88
C GLU A 187 17.32 -19.12 5.52
N GLU A 188 17.61 -18.09 4.72
CA GLU A 188 18.14 -16.82 5.22
C GLU A 188 17.18 -16.15 6.24
N LEU A 189 15.85 -16.20 6.03
CA LEU A 189 14.88 -15.72 7.02
C LEU A 189 14.98 -16.54 8.31
N THR A 190 15.09 -17.87 8.21
CA THR A 190 15.20 -18.77 9.34
C THR A 190 16.48 -18.50 10.15
N ASP A 191 17.62 -18.36 9.48
CA ASP A 191 18.91 -18.03 10.11
C ASP A 191 18.87 -16.68 10.85
N ARG A 192 18.07 -15.75 10.35
CA ARG A 192 17.86 -14.44 10.98
C ARG A 192 16.85 -14.46 12.12
N GLY A 193 16.24 -15.60 12.40
CA GLY A 193 15.17 -15.73 13.40
C GLY A 193 13.86 -15.02 13.00
N VAL A 194 13.57 -14.96 11.70
CA VAL A 194 12.32 -14.42 11.14
C VAL A 194 11.38 -15.56 10.81
N VAL A 195 10.16 -15.50 11.32
CA VAL A 195 9.10 -16.46 10.98
C VAL A 195 8.50 -16.08 9.63
N TYR A 196 8.29 -17.04 8.74
CA TYR A 196 7.51 -16.80 7.54
C TYR A 196 6.24 -17.65 7.51
N VAL A 197 5.18 -17.12 6.88
CA VAL A 197 3.93 -17.83 6.64
C VAL A 197 3.48 -17.59 5.20
N THR A 198 3.33 -18.65 4.43
CA THR A 198 2.86 -18.60 3.05
C THR A 198 1.95 -19.78 2.71
N LYS A 199 1.24 -19.70 1.59
CA LYS A 199 0.48 -20.81 1.07
C LYS A 199 1.34 -21.70 0.17
N MET A 200 1.19 -23.02 0.30
CA MET A 200 1.87 -23.98 -0.55
C MET A 200 1.47 -23.88 -2.03
N LYS A 201 2.43 -24.09 -2.93
CA LYS A 201 2.17 -24.43 -4.34
C LYS A 201 1.85 -25.91 -4.46
N LYS A 202 1.00 -26.29 -5.42
CA LYS A 202 0.57 -27.67 -5.60
C LYS A 202 1.70 -28.63 -6.03
N ASN A 203 2.71 -28.11 -6.73
CA ASN A 203 3.74 -28.94 -7.40
C ASN A 203 5.13 -28.70 -6.78
N LEU A 204 5.24 -28.74 -5.45
CA LEU A 204 6.52 -28.66 -4.77
C LEU A 204 6.96 -30.09 -4.41
N ASN A 205 8.22 -30.40 -4.72
CA ASN A 205 8.85 -31.65 -4.30
C ASN A 205 9.47 -31.46 -2.92
N TYR A 206 9.12 -32.33 -1.99
CA TYR A 206 9.64 -32.35 -0.62
C TYR A 206 9.63 -33.77 -0.08
N GLU A 207 10.47 -34.03 0.89
CA GLU A 207 10.52 -35.28 1.66
C GLU A 207 9.82 -35.02 3.00
N VAL A 208 8.96 -35.95 3.40
CA VAL A 208 8.23 -35.87 4.68
C VAL A 208 9.09 -36.57 5.75
N LEU A 209 9.44 -35.83 6.79
CA LEU A 209 10.18 -36.34 7.95
C LEU A 209 9.25 -36.79 9.06
N VAL A 210 8.18 -36.03 9.33
CA VAL A 210 7.16 -36.32 10.34
C VAL A 210 5.80 -36.05 9.73
N ASP A 211 4.82 -36.87 10.04
CA ASP A 211 3.44 -36.75 9.57
C ASP A 211 2.48 -37.04 10.72
N CYS A 212 1.72 -36.04 11.15
CA CYS A 212 0.77 -36.14 12.24
C CYS A 212 -0.60 -35.68 11.76
N MET A 213 -1.63 -36.48 12.09
CA MET A 213 -3.03 -36.10 11.83
C MET A 213 -3.73 -35.81 13.16
N HIS A 214 -4.22 -34.59 13.27
CA HIS A 214 -4.99 -34.15 14.41
C HIS A 214 -6.46 -34.33 14.11
N GLN A 215 -7.19 -35.00 15.01
CA GLN A 215 -8.60 -35.30 14.88
C GLN A 215 -9.40 -34.59 15.99
N ASN A 216 -10.59 -34.15 15.64
CA ASN A 216 -11.52 -33.65 16.64
C ASN A 216 -12.12 -34.81 17.51
N PRO A 217 -12.86 -34.53 18.59
CA PRO A 217 -13.44 -35.54 19.44
C PRO A 217 -14.40 -36.55 18.70
N GLN A 218 -14.86 -36.15 17.51
CA GLN A 218 -15.69 -36.98 16.64
C GLN A 218 -14.88 -37.86 15.66
N GLY A 219 -13.54 -37.83 15.76
CA GLY A 219 -12.63 -38.59 14.89
C GLY A 219 -12.46 -38.04 13.48
N LEU A 220 -13.00 -36.86 13.17
CA LEU A 220 -12.81 -36.20 11.90
C LEU A 220 -11.49 -35.44 11.87
N MET A 221 -10.80 -35.40 10.73
CA MET A 221 -9.59 -34.66 10.55
C MET A 221 -9.83 -33.15 10.78
N GLU A 222 -9.22 -32.61 11.82
CA GLU A 222 -9.20 -31.17 12.09
C GLU A 222 -8.10 -30.49 11.26
N TYR A 223 -6.89 -31.01 11.34
CA TYR A 223 -5.78 -30.62 10.49
C TYR A 223 -4.72 -31.72 10.41
N ARG A 224 -3.88 -31.63 9.37
CA ARG A 224 -2.69 -32.48 9.21
C ARG A 224 -1.46 -31.59 9.32
N GLU A 225 -0.50 -32.06 10.07
CA GLU A 225 0.78 -31.40 10.30
C GLU A 225 1.90 -32.27 9.77
N GLN A 226 2.80 -31.68 8.99
CA GLN A 226 3.97 -32.37 8.44
C GLN A 226 5.22 -31.52 8.65
N VAL A 227 6.28 -32.16 9.12
CA VAL A 227 7.64 -31.61 9.02
C VAL A 227 8.25 -32.15 7.76
N VAL A 228 8.76 -31.26 6.92
CA VAL A 228 9.27 -31.59 5.59
C VAL A 228 10.63 -30.97 5.33
N VAL A 229 11.40 -31.56 4.43
CA VAL A 229 12.62 -30.97 3.91
C VAL A 229 12.49 -30.73 2.41
N PHE A 230 12.80 -29.51 1.99
CA PHE A 230 12.93 -29.12 0.60
C PHE A 230 14.39 -29.17 0.20
N ARG A 231 14.74 -30.04 -0.73
CA ARG A 231 16.11 -30.16 -1.26
C ARG A 231 16.20 -29.49 -2.63
N LYS A 232 17.10 -28.53 -2.77
CA LYS A 232 17.36 -27.87 -4.05
C LYS A 232 18.84 -27.49 -4.16
N GLY A 233 19.62 -28.28 -4.90
CA GLY A 233 21.08 -28.15 -4.92
C GLY A 233 21.64 -28.39 -3.51
N GLU A 234 22.41 -27.45 -2.99
CA GLU A 234 22.99 -27.51 -1.63
C GLU A 234 22.02 -27.11 -0.52
N ILE A 235 20.84 -26.56 -0.89
CA ILE A 235 19.85 -26.05 0.08
C ILE A 235 19.03 -27.22 0.62
N ASN A 236 18.99 -27.36 1.95
CA ASN A 236 18.15 -28.30 2.69
C ASN A 236 17.26 -27.53 3.67
N HIS A 237 16.15 -27.00 3.18
CA HIS A 237 15.25 -26.17 3.98
C HIS A 237 14.22 -27.04 4.69
N ILE A 238 14.25 -27.03 6.03
CA ILE A 238 13.25 -27.71 6.87
C ILE A 238 12.11 -26.75 7.18
N ALA A 239 10.90 -27.24 6.99
CA ALA A 239 9.69 -26.42 7.20
C ALA A 239 8.52 -27.27 7.71
N ARG A 240 7.54 -26.60 8.28
CA ARG A 240 6.27 -27.17 8.74
C ARG A 240 5.18 -26.85 7.73
N ILE A 241 4.44 -27.88 7.32
CA ILE A 241 3.23 -27.77 6.50
C ILE A 241 2.03 -28.05 7.37
N ILE A 242 1.05 -27.14 7.38
CA ILE A 242 -0.22 -27.34 8.05
C ILE A 242 -1.33 -27.33 7.01
N THR A 243 -2.06 -28.44 6.91
CA THR A 243 -3.18 -28.61 5.98
C THR A 243 -4.49 -28.71 6.75
N TYR A 244 -5.43 -27.82 6.47
CA TYR A 244 -6.73 -27.75 7.12
C TYR A 244 -7.85 -27.50 6.12
N VAL A 245 -9.09 -27.73 6.53
CA VAL A 245 -10.28 -27.48 5.72
C VAL A 245 -10.79 -26.07 6.00
N ASP A 246 -10.75 -25.20 5.01
CA ASP A 246 -11.31 -23.83 5.08
C ASP A 246 -12.78 -23.87 4.63
N ILE A 247 -13.68 -23.68 5.59
CA ILE A 247 -15.14 -23.67 5.36
C ILE A 247 -15.60 -22.22 5.35
N LYS A 248 -16.03 -21.72 4.19
CA LYS A 248 -16.62 -20.40 4.03
C LYS A 248 -18.10 -20.50 3.77
N LYS A 249 -18.91 -19.65 4.42
CA LYS A 249 -20.37 -19.59 4.23
C LYS A 249 -20.72 -19.50 2.74
N GLY A 250 -21.54 -20.43 2.26
CA GLY A 250 -21.99 -20.48 0.86
C GLY A 250 -20.94 -20.92 -0.16
N LYS A 251 -19.80 -21.51 0.27
CA LYS A 251 -18.79 -22.07 -0.63
C LYS A 251 -18.49 -23.52 -0.25
N GLN A 252 -18.05 -24.31 -1.23
CA GLN A 252 -17.56 -25.66 -0.99
C GLN A 252 -16.32 -25.64 -0.07
N PRO A 253 -16.20 -26.58 0.87
CA PRO A 253 -15.02 -26.76 1.70
C PRO A 253 -13.77 -26.88 0.84
N LYS A 254 -12.67 -26.24 1.27
CA LYS A 254 -11.43 -26.22 0.51
C LYS A 254 -10.25 -26.56 1.39
N LEU A 255 -9.45 -27.55 0.99
CA LEU A 255 -8.17 -27.83 1.61
C LEU A 255 -7.17 -26.72 1.33
N ILE A 256 -6.58 -26.20 2.40
CA ILE A 256 -5.53 -25.18 2.36
C ILE A 256 -4.31 -25.73 3.08
N SER A 257 -3.15 -25.69 2.43
CA SER A 257 -1.87 -26.02 3.03
C SER A 257 -1.05 -24.75 3.17
N LEU A 258 -0.64 -24.43 4.40
CA LEU A 258 0.25 -23.32 4.76
C LEU A 258 1.63 -23.87 5.05
N LEU A 259 2.65 -23.10 4.71
CA LEU A 259 4.08 -23.38 4.91
C LEU A 259 4.68 -22.34 5.84
N THR A 260 5.42 -22.79 6.85
CA THR A 260 6.10 -21.94 7.83
C THR A 260 7.38 -22.61 8.33
N ASN A 261 8.29 -21.81 8.90
CA ASN A 261 9.46 -22.31 9.65
C ASN A 261 9.26 -22.28 11.18
N ASP A 262 8.04 -21.96 11.63
CA ASP A 262 7.69 -22.00 13.05
C ASP A 262 7.03 -23.36 13.38
N PHE A 263 7.64 -24.10 14.31
CA PHE A 263 7.19 -25.43 14.68
C PHE A 263 6.28 -25.45 15.91
N ASP A 264 6.24 -24.36 16.68
CA ASP A 264 5.55 -24.26 17.95
C ASP A 264 4.24 -23.48 17.89
N MET A 265 4.09 -22.57 16.91
CA MET A 265 2.93 -21.71 16.81
C MET A 265 1.66 -22.48 16.55
N ALA A 266 0.57 -22.15 17.29
CA ALA A 266 -0.74 -22.78 17.14
C ALA A 266 -1.32 -22.59 15.73
N LEU A 267 -2.09 -23.58 15.27
CA LEU A 267 -2.76 -23.57 13.95
C LEU A 267 -3.57 -22.29 13.74
N GLU A 268 -4.37 -21.91 14.73
CA GLU A 268 -5.27 -20.75 14.64
C GLU A 268 -4.50 -19.47 14.39
N THR A 269 -3.34 -19.34 15.05
CA THR A 269 -2.45 -18.17 14.88
C THR A 269 -1.85 -18.13 13.48
N ILE A 270 -1.34 -19.26 12.97
CA ILE A 270 -0.80 -19.35 11.61
C ILE A 270 -1.87 -19.04 10.56
N VAL A 271 -3.09 -19.55 10.76
CA VAL A 271 -4.23 -19.26 9.89
C VAL A 271 -4.62 -17.78 9.95
N ALA A 272 -4.63 -17.18 11.15
CA ALA A 272 -4.93 -15.76 11.35
C ALA A 272 -3.88 -14.86 10.68
N ILE A 273 -2.59 -15.18 10.84
CA ILE A 273 -1.48 -14.50 10.14
C ILE A 273 -1.67 -14.55 8.63
N TYR A 274 -1.92 -15.73 8.07
CA TYR A 274 -2.10 -15.87 6.62
C TYR A 274 -3.36 -15.14 6.13
N ARG A 275 -4.45 -15.15 6.87
CA ARG A 275 -5.66 -14.38 6.55
C ARG A 275 -5.40 -12.88 6.58
N ARG A 276 -4.57 -12.40 7.50
CA ARG A 276 -4.22 -10.97 7.60
C ARG A 276 -3.48 -10.47 6.36
N ARG A 277 -2.83 -11.35 5.60
CA ARG A 277 -2.19 -11.02 4.31
C ARG A 277 -3.12 -10.27 3.34
N TRP A 278 -4.44 -10.51 3.38
CA TRP A 278 -5.42 -9.80 2.55
C TRP A 278 -5.48 -8.28 2.81
N GLN A 279 -4.89 -7.81 3.88
CA GLN A 279 -4.84 -6.39 4.21
C GLN A 279 -4.11 -5.59 3.13
N ILE A 280 -3.00 -6.12 2.59
CA ILE A 280 -2.25 -5.43 1.54
C ILE A 280 -3.01 -5.40 0.20
N GLU A 281 -3.77 -6.45 -0.12
CA GLU A 281 -4.65 -6.45 -1.30
C GLU A 281 -5.77 -5.40 -1.16
N SER A 282 -6.32 -5.25 0.04
CA SER A 282 -7.31 -4.21 0.36
C SER A 282 -6.72 -2.81 0.23
N LEU A 283 -5.47 -2.61 0.68
CA LEU A 283 -4.73 -1.35 0.50
C LEU A 283 -4.53 -1.03 -0.99
N PHE A 284 -4.07 -1.99 -1.80
CA PHE A 284 -3.90 -1.77 -3.24
C PHE A 284 -5.22 -1.43 -3.94
N LYS A 285 -6.30 -2.08 -3.54
CA LYS A 285 -7.65 -1.76 -4.03
C LYS A 285 -8.05 -0.34 -3.64
N GLN A 286 -7.85 0.05 -2.38
CA GLN A 286 -8.11 1.39 -1.85
C GLN A 286 -7.35 2.46 -2.65
N ILE A 287 -6.06 2.27 -2.88
CA ILE A 287 -5.22 3.19 -3.64
C ILE A 287 -5.75 3.33 -5.08
N LYS A 288 -5.98 2.21 -5.78
CA LYS A 288 -6.47 2.22 -7.17
C LYS A 288 -7.87 2.81 -7.33
N GLN A 289 -8.71 2.73 -6.31
CA GLN A 289 -10.07 3.29 -6.33
C GLN A 289 -10.11 4.79 -6.06
N ASN A 290 -9.22 5.30 -5.22
CA ASN A 290 -9.28 6.68 -4.75
C ASN A 290 -8.33 7.64 -5.48
N PHE A 291 -7.33 7.13 -6.22
CA PHE A 291 -6.32 7.95 -6.87
C PHE A 291 -6.17 7.64 -8.37
N PRO A 292 -5.67 8.62 -9.20
CA PRO A 292 -5.58 8.49 -10.64
C PRO A 292 -4.33 7.68 -11.05
N LEU A 293 -4.39 6.35 -10.99
CA LEU A 293 -3.34 5.45 -11.48
C LEU A 293 -3.67 4.83 -12.85
N ARG A 294 -4.60 5.43 -13.58
CA ARG A 294 -4.95 5.04 -14.95
C ARG A 294 -4.28 5.93 -15.99
N TYR A 295 -4.16 7.21 -15.68
CA TYR A 295 -3.53 8.23 -16.52
C TYR A 295 -2.31 8.79 -15.79
N PHE A 296 -1.23 9.00 -16.53
CA PHE A 296 0.01 9.51 -15.98
C PHE A 296 0.32 10.89 -16.55
N TYR A 297 0.81 11.77 -15.68
CA TYR A 297 1.15 13.16 -16.03
C TYR A 297 2.43 13.29 -16.85
N GLY A 298 3.09 12.17 -17.16
CA GLY A 298 4.25 12.08 -18.02
C GLY A 298 4.51 10.64 -18.44
N GLU A 299 5.23 10.47 -19.54
CA GLU A 299 5.49 9.14 -20.14
C GLU A 299 6.84 8.54 -19.73
N SER A 300 7.72 9.30 -19.07
CA SER A 300 9.01 8.79 -18.60
C SER A 300 8.84 7.87 -17.39
N ALA A 301 9.75 6.90 -17.24
CA ALA A 301 9.78 6.03 -16.07
C ALA A 301 9.82 6.83 -14.76
N ASN A 302 10.58 7.93 -14.75
CA ASN A 302 10.70 8.83 -13.62
C ASN A 302 9.36 9.51 -13.28
N ALA A 303 8.66 10.08 -14.28
CA ALA A 303 7.37 10.74 -14.06
C ALA A 303 6.29 9.78 -13.52
N ILE A 304 6.29 8.53 -14.00
CA ILE A 304 5.37 7.50 -13.54
C ILE A 304 5.65 7.13 -12.07
N LYS A 305 6.91 6.95 -11.70
CA LYS A 305 7.31 6.68 -10.32
C LYS A 305 6.98 7.86 -9.40
N ILE A 306 7.23 9.10 -9.83
CA ILE A 306 6.82 10.31 -9.10
C ILE A 306 5.33 10.27 -8.79
N GLN A 307 4.48 10.02 -9.78
CA GLN A 307 3.03 9.98 -9.57
C GLN A 307 2.61 8.86 -8.61
N ILE A 308 3.27 7.70 -8.66
CA ILE A 308 3.02 6.61 -7.71
C ILE A 308 3.44 7.04 -6.29
N TRP A 309 4.63 7.64 -6.12
CA TRP A 309 5.07 8.15 -4.82
C TRP A 309 4.12 9.22 -4.26
N VAL A 310 3.71 10.19 -5.06
CA VAL A 310 2.74 11.21 -4.64
C VAL A 310 1.40 10.59 -4.26
N THR A 311 0.98 9.53 -4.96
CA THR A 311 -0.22 8.75 -4.59
C THR A 311 -0.07 8.06 -3.24
N LEU A 312 1.11 7.49 -2.96
CA LEU A 312 1.40 6.88 -1.66
C LEU A 312 1.45 7.93 -0.55
N ILE A 313 2.02 9.12 -0.81
CA ILE A 313 2.01 10.26 0.12
C ILE A 313 0.56 10.68 0.43
N ALA A 314 -0.29 10.84 -0.59
CA ALA A 314 -1.69 11.19 -0.40
C ALA A 314 -2.46 10.12 0.41
N ASN A 315 -2.20 8.83 0.13
CA ASN A 315 -2.77 7.73 0.89
C ASN A 315 -2.31 7.75 2.36
N LEU A 316 -1.02 8.00 2.61
CA LEU A 316 -0.45 8.09 3.95
C LEU A 316 -1.08 9.24 4.75
N LEU A 317 -1.11 10.44 4.19
CA LEU A 317 -1.70 11.63 4.84
C LEU A 317 -3.18 11.42 5.17
N LEU A 318 -3.97 10.86 4.25
CA LEU A 318 -5.37 10.53 4.51
C LEU A 318 -5.54 9.43 5.54
N SER A 319 -4.62 8.45 5.61
CA SER A 319 -4.63 7.39 6.62
C SER A 319 -4.31 7.95 8.02
N VAL A 320 -3.34 8.86 8.12
CA VAL A 320 -3.01 9.58 9.36
C VAL A 320 -4.21 10.41 9.81
N LEU A 321 -4.76 11.23 8.90
CA LEU A 321 -5.95 12.03 9.19
C LEU A 321 -7.12 11.15 9.64
N GLN A 322 -7.37 10.02 8.97
CA GLN A 322 -8.41 9.08 9.38
C GLN A 322 -8.18 8.55 10.81
N SER A 323 -6.93 8.33 11.21
CA SER A 323 -6.59 7.80 12.53
C SER A 323 -6.75 8.83 13.65
N THR A 324 -6.59 10.13 13.36
CA THR A 324 -6.77 11.21 14.34
C THR A 324 -8.24 11.59 14.57
N LEU A 325 -9.13 11.32 13.61
CA LEU A 325 -10.53 11.71 13.69
C LEU A 325 -11.34 10.87 14.69
N LYS A 326 -12.16 11.53 15.49
CA LYS A 326 -13.12 10.88 16.40
C LYS A 326 -14.27 10.22 15.63
N ARG A 327 -14.78 10.90 14.58
CA ARG A 327 -15.81 10.35 13.69
C ARG A 327 -15.21 9.26 12.81
N ARG A 328 -15.91 8.13 12.72
CA ARG A 328 -15.50 7.01 11.88
C ARG A 328 -15.88 7.25 10.42
N TRP A 329 -14.91 7.55 9.60
CA TRP A 329 -15.05 7.63 8.14
C TRP A 329 -14.55 6.36 7.46
N SER A 330 -15.23 5.92 6.41
CA SER A 330 -14.57 5.05 5.44
C SER A 330 -13.46 5.83 4.72
N PHE A 331 -12.38 5.17 4.31
CA PHE A 331 -11.30 5.86 3.60
C PHE A 331 -11.80 6.60 2.35
N SER A 332 -12.64 5.94 1.53
CA SER A 332 -13.20 6.56 0.32
C SER A 332 -14.11 7.73 0.63
N GLY A 333 -14.91 7.66 1.69
CA GLY A 333 -15.73 8.78 2.15
C GLY A 333 -14.89 9.99 2.59
N LEU A 334 -13.84 9.72 3.39
CA LEU A 334 -12.88 10.75 3.80
C LEU A 334 -12.17 11.38 2.59
N ALA A 335 -11.64 10.56 1.68
CA ALA A 335 -10.98 11.04 0.48
C ALA A 335 -11.91 11.89 -0.40
N THR A 336 -13.20 11.55 -0.47
CA THR A 336 -14.19 12.31 -1.22
C THR A 336 -14.45 13.68 -0.58
N ILE A 337 -14.66 13.71 0.73
CA ILE A 337 -14.89 14.99 1.44
C ILE A 337 -13.66 15.88 1.37
N VAL A 338 -12.48 15.34 1.67
CA VAL A 338 -11.21 16.11 1.58
C VAL A 338 -11.05 16.71 0.19
N ARG A 339 -11.35 15.97 -0.87
CA ARG A 339 -11.29 16.46 -2.25
C ARG A 339 -12.22 17.67 -2.48
N ILE A 340 -13.44 17.62 -1.94
CA ILE A 340 -14.42 18.70 -2.10
C ILE A 340 -13.98 19.95 -1.33
N VAL A 341 -13.51 19.78 -0.09
CA VAL A 341 -13.25 20.91 0.81
C VAL A 341 -11.79 21.36 0.84
N LEU A 342 -10.89 20.72 0.08
CA LEU A 342 -9.44 20.97 0.12
C LEU A 342 -9.07 22.45 -0.07
N MET A 343 -9.84 23.16 -0.89
CA MET A 343 -9.61 24.56 -1.22
C MET A 343 -10.51 25.53 -0.42
N TYR A 344 -11.24 25.04 0.59
CA TYR A 344 -12.09 25.90 1.43
C TYR A 344 -11.31 26.40 2.66
N TYR A 345 -11.57 27.64 3.07
CA TYR A 345 -11.05 28.21 4.31
C TYR A 345 -11.84 27.68 5.51
N LEU A 346 -11.51 26.47 5.96
CA LEU A 346 -12.14 25.84 7.10
C LEU A 346 -11.12 25.07 7.96
N ASN A 347 -11.43 24.88 9.23
CA ASN A 347 -10.68 23.96 10.06
C ASN A 347 -11.09 22.53 9.70
N LEU A 348 -10.24 21.86 8.92
CA LEU A 348 -10.53 20.54 8.34
C LEU A 348 -10.83 19.49 9.40
N GLU A 349 -10.06 19.43 10.49
CA GLU A 349 -10.26 18.45 11.57
C GLU A 349 -11.61 18.68 12.28
N LYS A 350 -11.93 19.94 12.63
CA LYS A 350 -13.20 20.30 13.27
C LYS A 350 -14.38 19.95 12.35
N PHE A 351 -14.29 20.30 11.08
CA PHE A 351 -15.31 19.98 10.07
C PHE A 351 -15.50 18.47 9.92
N LEU A 352 -14.43 17.70 9.77
CA LEU A 352 -14.52 16.25 9.57
C LEU A 352 -15.07 15.51 10.81
N ASN A 353 -14.88 16.05 12.00
CA ASN A 353 -15.48 15.48 13.22
C ASN A 353 -16.97 15.83 13.36
N ARG A 354 -17.42 16.98 12.83
CA ARG A 354 -18.81 17.47 12.91
C ARG A 354 -19.25 18.15 11.60
N PRO A 355 -19.38 17.43 10.48
CA PRO A 355 -19.71 18.03 9.18
C PRO A 355 -21.10 18.64 9.13
N ASP A 356 -22.00 18.23 10.02
CA ASP A 356 -23.39 18.71 10.05
C ASP A 356 -23.54 20.00 10.90
N ALA A 357 -22.50 20.44 11.60
CA ALA A 357 -22.59 21.61 12.49
C ALA A 357 -22.84 22.90 11.71
N ASP A 358 -22.15 23.10 10.60
CA ASP A 358 -22.29 24.29 9.76
C ASP A 358 -23.65 24.31 9.06
N LEU A 359 -24.16 23.14 8.62
CA LEU A 359 -25.49 23.01 8.04
C LEU A 359 -26.59 23.40 9.05
N ASN A 360 -26.47 22.92 10.30
CA ASN A 360 -27.44 23.25 11.35
C ASN A 360 -27.43 24.74 11.69
N ILE A 361 -26.27 25.39 11.67
CA ILE A 361 -26.17 26.85 11.84
C ILE A 361 -26.88 27.58 10.68
N MET A 362 -26.59 27.20 9.43
CA MET A 362 -27.22 27.78 8.25
C MET A 362 -28.75 27.59 8.23
N LEU A 363 -29.23 26.41 8.65
CA LEU A 363 -30.67 26.13 8.74
C LEU A 363 -31.34 26.94 9.86
N ALA A 364 -30.68 27.16 10.99
CA ALA A 364 -31.18 28.02 12.07
C ALA A 364 -31.26 29.48 11.61
N GLU A 365 -30.19 29.99 10.96
CA GLU A 365 -30.17 31.35 10.41
C GLU A 365 -31.24 31.55 9.32
N ALA A 366 -31.47 30.56 8.47
CA ALA A 366 -32.52 30.61 7.44
C ALA A 366 -33.92 30.56 8.04
N SER A 367 -34.12 29.93 9.20
CA SER A 367 -35.42 29.89 9.90
C SER A 367 -35.73 31.17 10.66
N GLU A 368 -34.70 31.97 11.01
CA GLU A 368 -34.86 33.27 11.69
C GLU A 368 -34.99 34.43 10.71
N SER A 369 -34.74 34.23 9.42
CA SER A 369 -34.93 35.27 8.40
C SER A 369 -36.40 35.37 8.01
N PRO A 370 -37.03 36.54 8.05
CA PRO A 370 -38.41 36.70 7.61
C PRO A 370 -38.54 36.36 6.12
N PRO A 371 -39.65 35.75 5.70
CA PRO A 371 -39.87 35.45 4.28
C PRO A 371 -39.87 36.76 3.49
N LEU A 372 -39.10 36.81 2.40
CA LEU A 372 -39.08 37.92 1.45
C LEU A 372 -40.42 38.13 0.77
#